data_dbc9048dc9d652c8728e3a274df52623
#
_entry.id   dbc9048dc9d652c8728e3a274df52623
#
_cell.length_a   1.000
_cell.length_b   1.000
_cell.length_c   1.000
_cell.angle_alpha   90.00
_cell.angle_beta   90.00
_cell.angle_gamma   90.00
#
_symmetry.space_group_name_H-M   'P 1'
#
loop_
_entity.id
_entity.type
_entity.pdbx_description
1 polymer ?
#
loop_
_entity_poly.entity_id
_entity_poly.type
_entity_poly.pdbx_seq_one_letter_code
_entity_poly.pdbx_strand_id
1 'polypeptide(L)'
;MVNKNRPVNLDIATFRLPITAYVSILHRVSGVANVFISLALIWLLSQSLASEDSYEYVIDLTNLLFVKGVLFLILANLIYHSCAGMRHLIMDMGVGEDSFKSGKISAFVMIAVAMILLTLTFFWLFL
;
A
#
# COMPACT_ATOMS: atom_id res chain seq x y z
N MET A 1 14.47 37.38 1.98
CA MET A 1 13.59 37.96 3.04
C MET A 1 12.34 37.08 3.14
N VAL A 2 12.12 36.45 4.29
CA VAL A 2 10.89 35.65 4.53
C VAL A 2 9.73 36.62 4.75
N ASN A 3 8.69 36.53 3.90
CA ASN A 3 7.50 37.37 4.03
C ASN A 3 6.72 36.93 5.27
N LYS A 4 6.81 37.69 6.36
CA LYS A 4 6.18 37.42 7.66
C LYS A 4 4.64 37.46 7.65
N ASN A 5 4.03 37.87 6.53
CA ASN A 5 2.57 38.04 6.40
C ASN A 5 1.89 36.87 5.68
N ARG A 6 2.60 35.76 5.41
CA ARG A 6 1.95 34.57 4.86
C ARG A 6 1.18 33.84 5.97
N PRO A 7 -0.13 33.60 5.81
CA PRO A 7 -0.88 32.80 6.76
C PRO A 7 -0.28 31.38 6.81
N VAL A 8 0.11 30.94 8.00
CA VAL A 8 0.63 29.59 8.24
C VAL A 8 -0.46 28.83 8.96
N ASN A 9 -1.03 27.83 8.30
CA ASN A 9 -1.94 26.90 8.95
C ASN A 9 -1.17 25.63 9.33
N LEU A 10 -0.96 25.39 10.62
CA LEU A 10 -0.30 24.21 11.18
C LEU A 10 -1.29 23.22 11.81
N ASP A 11 -2.58 23.53 11.76
CA ASP A 11 -3.63 22.66 12.29
C ASP A 11 -4.01 21.58 11.26
N ILE A 12 -3.42 20.39 11.43
CA ILE A 12 -3.62 19.25 10.55
C ILE A 12 -5.10 18.80 10.49
N ALA A 13 -5.86 19.03 11.57
CA ALA A 13 -7.28 18.64 11.65
C ALA A 13 -8.17 19.48 10.74
N THR A 14 -7.74 20.71 10.38
CA THR A 14 -8.50 21.63 9.53
C THR A 14 -8.14 21.55 8.04
N PHE A 15 -7.11 20.78 7.67
CA PHE A 15 -6.71 20.61 6.27
C PHE A 15 -7.71 19.78 5.47
N ARG A 16 -8.27 20.40 4.43
CA ARG A 16 -9.05 19.68 3.41
C ARG A 16 -8.13 19.29 2.25
N LEU A 17 -7.46 18.16 2.39
CA LEU A 17 -6.59 17.65 1.34
C LEU A 17 -7.40 17.04 0.20
N PRO A 18 -6.98 17.23 -1.06
CA PRO A 18 -7.55 16.53 -2.20
C PRO A 18 -7.22 15.04 -2.14
N ILE A 19 -8.01 14.18 -2.81
CA ILE A 19 -7.80 12.73 -2.85
C ILE A 19 -6.41 12.35 -3.36
N THR A 20 -5.85 13.11 -4.29
CA THR A 20 -4.49 12.91 -4.81
C THR A 20 -3.42 13.04 -3.73
N ALA A 21 -3.59 13.96 -2.78
CA ALA A 21 -2.67 14.12 -1.66
C ALA A 21 -2.77 12.95 -0.69
N TYR A 22 -3.98 12.47 -0.36
CA TYR A 22 -4.15 11.26 0.47
C TYR A 22 -3.49 10.04 -0.15
N VAL A 23 -3.72 9.80 -1.45
CA VAL A 23 -3.09 8.69 -2.17
C VAL A 23 -1.55 8.78 -2.11
N SER A 24 -1.00 9.98 -2.31
CA SER A 24 0.45 10.18 -2.26
C SER A 24 1.04 9.97 -0.85
N ILE A 25 0.37 10.46 0.19
CA ILE A 25 0.82 10.28 1.58
C ILE A 25 0.77 8.80 1.96
N LEU A 26 -0.35 8.12 1.69
CA LEU A 26 -0.50 6.70 1.99
C LEU A 26 0.49 5.83 1.21
N HIS A 27 0.83 6.19 -0.04
CA HIS A 27 1.88 5.50 -0.80
C HIS A 27 3.24 5.58 -0.08
N ARG A 28 3.61 6.74 0.45
CA ARG A 28 4.86 6.90 1.22
C ARG A 28 4.84 6.10 2.52
N VAL A 29 3.73 6.15 3.26
CA VAL A 29 3.57 5.38 4.51
C VAL A 29 3.64 3.88 4.23
N SER A 30 2.95 3.41 3.19
CA SER A 30 3.01 1.99 2.78
C SER A 30 4.41 1.58 2.33
N GLY A 31 5.18 2.48 1.71
CA GLY A 31 6.58 2.24 1.35
C GLY A 31 7.47 2.00 2.57
N VAL A 32 7.31 2.81 3.62
CA VAL A 32 8.03 2.59 4.89
C VAL A 32 7.64 1.25 5.52
N ALA A 33 6.34 0.93 5.54
CA ALA A 33 5.87 -0.36 6.05
C ALA A 33 6.45 -1.54 5.26
N ASN A 34 6.58 -1.42 3.93
CA ASN A 34 7.14 -2.47 3.07
C ASN A 34 8.60 -2.83 3.42
N VAL A 35 9.41 -1.92 3.95
CA VAL A 35 10.77 -2.24 4.41
C VAL A 35 10.71 -3.29 5.52
N PHE A 36 9.87 -3.07 6.54
CA PHE A 36 9.73 -4.01 7.65
C PHE A 36 9.05 -5.31 7.22
N ILE A 37 8.02 -5.22 6.38
CA ILE A 37 7.32 -6.36 5.80
C ILE A 37 8.30 -7.24 5.02
N SER A 38 9.16 -6.65 4.18
CA SER A 38 10.14 -7.40 3.39
C SER A 38 11.13 -8.16 4.26
N LEU A 39 11.61 -7.54 5.33
CA LEU A 39 12.51 -8.21 6.28
C LEU A 39 11.83 -9.41 6.95
N ALA A 40 10.57 -9.24 7.38
CA ALA A 40 9.79 -10.33 7.98
C ALA A 40 9.52 -11.47 6.99
N LEU A 41 9.18 -11.15 5.74
CA LEU A 41 8.94 -12.15 4.69
C LEU A 41 10.22 -12.91 4.30
N ILE A 42 11.37 -12.22 4.22
CA ILE A 42 12.66 -12.86 3.96
C ILE A 42 13.03 -13.81 5.11
N TRP A 43 12.81 -13.38 6.36
CA TRP A 43 13.02 -14.24 7.51
C TRP A 43 12.11 -15.48 7.46
N LEU A 44 10.82 -15.30 7.19
CA LEU A 44 9.86 -16.42 7.08
C LEU A 44 10.25 -17.37 5.95
N LEU A 45 10.67 -16.85 4.80
CA LEU A 45 11.19 -17.64 3.69
C LEU A 45 12.44 -18.44 4.11
N SER A 46 13.37 -17.81 4.82
CA SER A 46 14.57 -18.52 5.31
C SER A 46 14.22 -19.67 6.25
N GLN A 47 13.21 -19.50 7.10
CA GLN A 47 12.71 -20.58 7.97
C GLN A 47 12.08 -21.71 7.15
N SER A 48 11.27 -21.40 6.15
CA SER A 48 10.63 -22.41 5.30
C SER A 48 11.63 -23.23 4.46
N LEU A 49 12.82 -22.71 4.20
CA LEU A 49 13.87 -23.36 3.42
C LEU A 49 14.90 -24.11 4.29
N ALA A 50 14.78 -24.08 5.62
CA ALA A 50 15.77 -24.65 6.51
C ALA A 50 15.70 -26.19 6.58
N SER A 51 14.50 -26.77 6.55
CA SER A 51 14.24 -28.22 6.53
C SER A 51 12.81 -28.52 6.08
N GLU A 52 12.52 -29.78 5.79
CA GLU A 52 11.16 -30.25 5.48
C GLU A 52 10.20 -30.00 6.65
N ASP A 53 10.60 -30.34 7.87
CA ASP A 53 9.79 -30.10 9.09
C ASP A 53 9.51 -28.60 9.29
N SER A 54 10.49 -27.74 9.03
CA SER A 54 10.32 -26.28 9.11
C SER A 54 9.37 -25.75 8.06
N TYR A 55 9.40 -26.32 6.86
CA TYR A 55 8.47 -25.98 5.80
C TYR A 55 7.02 -26.33 6.19
N GLU A 56 6.81 -27.56 6.67
CA GLU A 56 5.48 -27.99 7.15
C GLU A 56 4.98 -27.11 8.28
N TYR A 57 5.84 -26.78 9.26
CA TYR A 57 5.50 -25.85 10.33
C TYR A 57 5.06 -24.47 9.82
N VAL A 58 5.76 -23.91 8.82
CA VAL A 58 5.39 -22.62 8.23
C VAL A 58 4.04 -22.72 7.52
N ILE A 59 3.78 -23.82 6.80
CA ILE A 59 2.48 -24.06 6.14
C ILE A 59 1.35 -24.12 7.18
N ASP A 60 1.53 -24.89 8.24
CA ASP A 60 0.53 -24.99 9.33
C ASP A 60 0.28 -23.64 9.98
N LEU A 61 1.34 -22.87 10.25
CA LEU A 61 1.25 -21.52 10.78
C LEU A 61 0.41 -20.61 9.87
N THR A 62 0.64 -20.66 8.56
CA THR A 62 -0.10 -19.82 7.59
C THR A 62 -1.58 -20.23 7.44
N ASN A 63 -1.95 -21.41 7.89
CA ASN A 63 -3.36 -21.87 7.91
C ASN A 63 -4.15 -21.35 9.11
N LEU A 64 -3.49 -20.84 10.15
CA LEU A 64 -4.17 -20.24 11.28
C LEU A 64 -4.93 -18.98 10.86
N LEU A 65 -6.19 -18.85 11.26
CA LEU A 65 -7.06 -17.72 10.89
C LEU A 65 -6.44 -16.36 11.25
N PHE A 66 -5.81 -16.25 12.41
CA PHE A 66 -5.11 -15.03 12.82
C PHE A 66 -3.96 -14.69 11.87
N VAL A 67 -3.15 -15.69 11.49
CA VAL A 67 -2.01 -15.51 10.58
C VAL A 67 -2.50 -15.17 9.17
N LYS A 68 -3.58 -15.79 8.69
CA LYS A 68 -4.25 -15.38 7.44
C LYS A 68 -4.68 -13.92 7.47
N GLY A 69 -5.22 -13.44 8.59
CA GLY A 69 -5.56 -12.02 8.78
C GLY A 69 -4.33 -11.10 8.66
N VAL A 70 -3.21 -11.46 9.30
CA VAL A 70 -1.94 -10.72 9.18
C VAL A 70 -1.41 -10.75 7.75
N LEU A 71 -1.41 -11.91 7.10
CA LEU A 71 -1.02 -12.05 5.69
C LEU A 71 -1.89 -11.20 4.77
N PHE A 72 -3.19 -11.14 5.02
CA PHE A 72 -4.09 -10.27 4.26
C PHE A 72 -3.71 -8.79 4.39
N LEU A 73 -3.38 -8.31 5.60
CA LEU A 73 -2.92 -6.93 5.81
C LEU A 73 -1.59 -6.64 5.12
N ILE A 74 -0.66 -7.59 5.13
CA ILE A 74 0.61 -7.52 4.39
C ILE A 74 0.35 -7.39 2.88
N LEU A 75 -0.47 -8.28 2.34
CA LEU A 75 -0.83 -8.28 0.91
C LEU A 75 -1.59 -7.01 0.53
N ALA A 76 -2.49 -6.52 1.41
CA ALA A 76 -3.20 -5.27 1.20
C ALA A 76 -2.25 -4.07 1.09
N ASN A 77 -1.25 -4.01 1.97
CA ASN A 77 -0.23 -2.97 1.91
C ASN A 77 0.59 -3.04 0.61
N LEU A 78 1.01 -4.23 0.20
CA LEU A 78 1.76 -4.46 -1.04
C LEU A 78 0.94 -4.11 -2.28
N ILE A 79 -0.32 -4.53 -2.35
CA ILE A 79 -1.24 -4.24 -3.47
C ILE A 79 -1.45 -2.73 -3.58
N TYR A 80 -1.80 -2.08 -2.47
CA TYR A 80 -2.00 -0.63 -2.45
C TYR A 80 -0.74 0.11 -2.91
N HIS A 81 0.42 -0.23 -2.35
CA HIS A 81 1.70 0.38 -2.69
C HIS A 81 2.05 0.21 -4.16
N SER A 82 1.86 -0.99 -4.71
CA SER A 82 2.13 -1.29 -6.13
C SER A 82 1.20 -0.53 -7.06
N CYS A 83 -0.11 -0.48 -6.76
CA CYS A 83 -1.07 0.29 -7.56
C CYS A 83 -0.78 1.78 -7.54
N ALA A 84 -0.46 2.34 -6.35
CA ALA A 84 -0.13 3.74 -6.21
C ALA A 84 1.22 4.09 -6.87
N GLY A 85 2.21 3.20 -6.76
CA GLY A 85 3.50 3.33 -7.43
C GLY A 85 3.37 3.30 -8.95
N MET A 86 2.59 2.36 -9.50
CA MET A 86 2.30 2.29 -10.93
C MET A 86 1.65 3.58 -11.44
N ARG A 87 0.68 4.11 -10.65
CA ARG A 87 0.07 5.41 -10.97
C ARG A 87 1.12 6.52 -11.03
N HIS A 88 2.07 6.59 -10.09
CA HIS A 88 3.15 7.58 -10.10
C HIS A 88 4.03 7.44 -11.35
N LEU A 89 4.43 6.23 -11.71
CA LEU A 89 5.22 5.97 -12.92
C LEU A 89 4.49 6.43 -14.20
N ILE A 90 3.18 6.20 -14.28
CA ILE A 90 2.35 6.64 -15.42
C ILE A 90 2.29 8.18 -15.48
N MET A 91 2.15 8.83 -14.31
CA MET A 91 2.15 10.29 -14.21
C MET A 91 3.51 10.89 -14.60
N ASP A 92 4.62 10.26 -14.21
CA ASP A 92 5.98 10.68 -14.60
C ASP A 92 6.20 10.61 -16.12
N MET A 93 5.41 9.79 -16.83
CA MET A 93 5.35 9.78 -18.30
C MET A 93 4.41 10.84 -18.89
N GLY A 94 3.88 11.75 -18.07
CA GLY A 94 2.99 12.83 -18.50
C GLY A 94 1.53 12.43 -18.72
N VAL A 95 1.11 11.25 -18.23
CA VAL A 95 -0.27 10.77 -18.40
C VAL A 95 -1.05 10.88 -17.10
N GLY A 96 -2.19 11.59 -17.13
CA GLY A 96 -3.11 11.67 -15.99
C GLY A 96 -2.80 12.76 -14.97
N GLU A 97 -1.89 13.71 -15.27
CA GLU A 97 -1.57 14.86 -14.42
C GLU A 97 -1.82 16.22 -15.09
N ASP A 98 -2.23 16.25 -16.37
CA ASP A 98 -2.42 17.48 -17.16
C ASP A 98 -3.39 18.49 -16.50
N SER A 99 -4.24 18.02 -15.59
CA SER A 99 -5.19 18.86 -14.86
C SER A 99 -5.53 18.25 -13.50
N PHE A 100 -6.03 19.09 -12.59
CA PHE A 100 -6.56 18.63 -11.29
C PHE A 100 -7.66 17.56 -11.45
N LYS A 101 -8.50 17.69 -12.49
CA LYS A 101 -9.54 16.71 -12.80
C LYS A 101 -8.95 15.37 -13.23
N SER A 102 -7.95 15.39 -14.10
CA SER A 102 -7.25 14.19 -14.57
C SER A 102 -6.57 13.46 -13.40
N GLY A 103 -5.83 14.18 -12.56
CA GLY A 103 -5.20 13.62 -11.37
C GLY A 103 -6.21 13.00 -10.39
N LYS A 104 -7.39 13.61 -10.23
CA LYS A 104 -8.47 13.06 -9.41
C LYS A 104 -9.03 11.75 -9.99
N ILE A 105 -9.28 11.71 -11.30
CA ILE A 105 -9.80 10.52 -11.99
C ILE A 105 -8.78 9.38 -11.87
N SER A 106 -7.49 9.63 -12.16
CA SER A 106 -6.44 8.62 -12.04
C SER A 106 -6.32 8.05 -10.62
N ALA A 107 -6.52 8.89 -9.58
CA ALA A 107 -6.54 8.43 -8.20
C ALA A 107 -7.72 7.49 -7.91
N PHE A 108 -8.93 7.80 -8.39
CA PHE A 108 -10.08 6.91 -8.22
C PHE A 108 -9.95 5.61 -9.00
N VAL A 109 -9.43 5.64 -10.22
CA VAL A 109 -9.15 4.43 -11.01
C VAL A 109 -8.17 3.53 -10.27
N MET A 110 -7.08 4.09 -9.74
CA MET A 110 -6.11 3.34 -8.94
C MET A 110 -6.75 2.70 -7.72
N ILE A 111 -7.58 3.44 -6.97
CA ILE A 111 -8.28 2.91 -5.79
C ILE A 111 -9.23 1.77 -6.20
N ALA A 112 -9.98 1.92 -7.29
CA ALA A 112 -10.87 0.88 -7.79
C ALA A 112 -10.12 -0.41 -8.15
N VAL A 113 -8.98 -0.29 -8.86
CA VAL A 113 -8.10 -1.43 -9.17
C VAL A 113 -7.58 -2.09 -7.90
N ALA A 114 -7.08 -1.31 -6.95
CA ALA A 114 -6.60 -1.84 -5.67
C ALA A 114 -7.71 -2.59 -4.92
N MET A 115 -8.94 -2.05 -4.89
CA MET A 115 -10.08 -2.71 -4.24
C MET A 115 -10.47 -4.03 -4.92
N ILE A 116 -10.43 -4.11 -6.24
CA ILE A 116 -10.67 -5.35 -6.99
C ILE A 116 -9.62 -6.40 -6.60
N LEU A 117 -8.34 -6.04 -6.63
CA LEU A 117 -7.25 -6.94 -6.27
C LEU A 117 -7.35 -7.41 -4.80
N LEU A 118 -7.70 -6.50 -3.88
CA LEU A 118 -7.94 -6.84 -2.47
C LEU A 118 -9.09 -7.84 -2.31
N THR A 119 -10.18 -7.64 -3.03
CA THR A 119 -11.33 -8.55 -3.00
C THR A 119 -10.93 -9.94 -3.50
N LEU A 120 -10.21 -10.03 -4.62
CA LEU A 120 -9.70 -11.30 -5.14
C LEU A 120 -8.74 -11.97 -4.15
N THR A 121 -7.84 -11.20 -3.53
CA THR A 121 -6.92 -11.71 -2.50
C THR A 121 -7.66 -12.23 -1.28
N PHE A 122 -8.73 -11.56 -0.85
CA PHE A 122 -9.56 -12.03 0.26
C PHE A 122 -10.19 -13.39 -0.07
N PHE A 123 -10.84 -13.52 -1.22
CA PHE A 123 -11.43 -14.79 -1.62
C PHE A 123 -10.39 -15.92 -1.74
N TRP A 124 -9.25 -15.63 -2.33
CA TRP A 124 -8.16 -16.61 -2.47
C TRP A 124 -7.60 -17.09 -1.11
N LEU A 125 -7.52 -16.20 -0.12
CA LEU A 125 -6.90 -16.53 1.17
C LEU A 125 -7.86 -17.21 2.16
N PHE A 126 -9.15 -16.89 2.09
CA PHE A 126 -10.13 -17.30 3.11
C PHE A 126 -11.16 -18.32 2.63
N LEU A 127 -11.33 -18.50 1.31
CA LEU A 127 -12.21 -19.51 0.72
C LEU A 127 -11.44 -20.60 0.01
#